data_b361c8e2c27a2ed96104b48acd5b64ec
#
_entry.id   b361c8e2c27a2ed96104b48acd5b64ec
#
_cell.length_a   1.000
_cell.length_b   1.000
_cell.length_c   1.000
_cell.angle_alpha   90.00
_cell.angle_beta   90.00
_cell.angle_gamma   90.00
#
_symmetry.space_group_name_H-M   'P 1'
#
loop_
_entity.id
_entity.type
_entity.pdbx_description
1 polymer ?
#
loop_
_entity_poly.entity_id
_entity_poly.type
_entity_poly.pdbx_seq_one_letter_code
_entity_poly.pdbx_strand_id
1 'polypeptide(L)'
;LWREATYSLGVGPYGLASSLARRGLAVEVLVTHDGPVVGLTRAHAASPAVRRAIHDQHVDEARGLGVRERIGPASLEDLRGALASGKRAIMLVDLENLNGEPTPHWVYVWGIVGDCALVHDPWNDEQFGETWVETWAEALTLEQLWESAQWEETARARACILVMR
;
A
#
# COMPACT_ATOMS: atom_id res chain seq x y z
N LEU A 1 -9.22 -10.54 2.28
CA LEU A 1 -7.92 -9.85 2.25
C LEU A 1 -7.52 -9.38 3.66
N TRP A 2 -8.27 -8.44 4.25
CA TRP A 2 -7.93 -7.82 5.53
C TRP A 2 -7.58 -8.85 6.62
N ARG A 3 -8.48 -9.79 6.92
CA ARG A 3 -8.27 -10.79 7.99
C ARG A 3 -7.06 -11.69 7.77
N GLU A 4 -6.68 -11.94 6.52
CA GLU A 4 -5.54 -12.79 6.17
C GLU A 4 -4.21 -12.03 6.21
N ALA A 5 -4.26 -10.72 6.07
CA ALA A 5 -3.10 -9.84 5.95
C ALA A 5 -2.78 -9.05 7.22
N THR A 6 -3.73 -9.04 8.19
CA THR A 6 -3.61 -8.22 9.39
C THR A 6 -2.64 -8.83 10.39
N TYR A 7 -1.75 -8.01 10.90
CA TYR A 7 -0.96 -8.31 12.08
C TYR A 7 -1.04 -7.14 13.06
N SER A 8 -1.23 -7.44 14.33
CA SER A 8 -1.33 -6.41 15.36
C SER A 8 -2.44 -5.38 15.05
N LEU A 9 -2.09 -4.13 14.77
CA LEU A 9 -3.02 -3.04 14.47
C LEU A 9 -2.90 -2.54 13.01
N GLY A 10 -2.30 -3.31 12.13
CA GLY A 10 -2.10 -2.89 10.75
C GLY A 10 -2.00 -4.04 9.77
N VAL A 11 -1.90 -3.70 8.51
CA VAL A 11 -1.74 -4.63 7.39
C VAL A 11 -0.45 -4.29 6.66
N GLY A 12 0.45 -5.26 6.60
CA GLY A 12 1.70 -5.13 5.87
C GLY A 12 1.56 -5.47 4.38
N PRO A 13 2.50 -4.98 3.54
CA PRO A 13 2.45 -5.22 2.10
C PRO A 13 2.49 -6.70 1.72
N TYR A 14 3.31 -7.48 2.40
CA TYR A 14 3.45 -8.92 2.10
C TYR A 14 2.23 -9.74 2.49
N GLY A 15 1.54 -9.39 3.57
CA GLY A 15 0.28 -10.02 3.95
C GLY A 15 -0.83 -9.77 2.92
N LEU A 16 -0.95 -8.54 2.41
CA LEU A 16 -1.87 -8.20 1.32
C LEU A 16 -1.50 -8.95 0.04
N ALA A 17 -0.21 -8.95 -0.33
CA ALA A 17 0.29 -9.63 -1.51
C ALA A 17 0.02 -11.14 -1.46
N SER A 18 0.28 -11.79 -0.33
CA SER A 18 -0.03 -13.21 -0.11
C SER A 18 -1.51 -13.51 -0.29
N SER A 19 -2.37 -12.65 0.25
CA SER A 19 -3.82 -12.80 0.13
C SER A 19 -4.30 -12.69 -1.33
N LEU A 20 -3.68 -11.81 -2.13
CA LEU A 20 -3.96 -11.68 -3.56
C LEU A 20 -3.42 -12.88 -4.35
N ALA A 21 -2.19 -13.32 -4.06
CA ALA A 21 -1.56 -14.45 -4.72
C ALA A 21 -2.35 -15.75 -4.50
N ARG A 22 -2.86 -16.01 -3.29
CA ARG A 22 -3.75 -17.14 -3.00
C ARG A 22 -5.04 -17.13 -3.83
N ARG A 23 -5.43 -15.99 -4.38
CA ARG A 23 -6.58 -15.84 -5.29
C ARG A 23 -6.18 -15.98 -6.77
N GLY A 24 -4.95 -16.39 -7.04
CA GLY A 24 -4.44 -16.64 -8.39
C GLY A 24 -4.02 -15.39 -9.15
N LEU A 25 -3.86 -14.26 -8.47
CA LEU A 25 -3.35 -13.04 -9.09
C LEU A 25 -1.82 -13.06 -9.13
N ALA A 26 -1.25 -12.56 -10.21
CA ALA A 26 0.18 -12.32 -10.28
C ALA A 26 0.51 -11.01 -9.58
N VAL A 27 1.39 -11.05 -8.58
CA VAL A 27 1.63 -9.94 -7.65
C VAL A 27 3.11 -9.61 -7.57
N GLU A 28 3.41 -8.33 -7.47
CA GLU A 28 4.74 -7.80 -7.21
C GLU A 28 4.68 -6.79 -6.06
N VAL A 29 5.52 -6.96 -5.05
CA VAL A 29 5.67 -6.03 -3.93
C VAL A 29 6.86 -5.12 -4.20
N LEU A 30 6.64 -3.81 -4.12
CA LEU A 30 7.67 -2.78 -4.18
C LEU A 30 7.78 -2.11 -2.82
N VAL A 31 8.93 -2.20 -2.18
CA VAL A 31 9.22 -1.53 -0.91
C VAL A 31 10.58 -0.85 -0.96
N THR A 32 10.72 0.29 -0.31
CA THR A 32 11.97 1.05 -0.34
C THR A 32 13.03 0.53 0.63
N HIS A 33 12.64 -0.28 1.60
CA HIS A 33 13.56 -0.88 2.57
C HIS A 33 13.09 -2.27 3.02
N ASP A 34 14.02 -3.07 3.51
CA ASP A 34 13.75 -4.38 4.10
C ASP A 34 13.30 -4.23 5.56
N GLY A 35 12.04 -4.46 5.83
CA GLY A 35 11.48 -4.42 7.17
C GLY A 35 10.02 -4.01 7.22
N PRO A 36 9.41 -4.03 8.41
CA PRO A 36 8.03 -3.59 8.59
C PRO A 36 7.87 -2.13 8.17
N VAL A 37 6.95 -1.85 7.25
CA VAL A 37 6.73 -0.52 6.68
C VAL A 37 5.77 0.30 7.55
N VAL A 38 4.86 -0.35 8.26
CA VAL A 38 3.79 0.32 9.02
C VAL A 38 3.95 0.07 10.51
N GLY A 39 3.68 1.08 11.31
CA GLY A 39 3.57 0.96 12.75
C GLY A 39 4.90 0.96 13.51
N LEU A 40 5.98 1.42 12.90
CA LEU A 40 7.26 1.54 13.59
C LEU A 40 7.25 2.64 14.65
N THR A 41 6.64 3.78 14.35
CA THR A 41 6.66 4.98 15.19
C THR A 41 5.43 5.14 16.06
N ARG A 42 4.27 4.62 15.66
CA ARG A 42 3.02 4.72 16.42
C ARG A 42 2.71 3.41 17.12
N ALA A 43 3.57 3.07 18.05
CA ALA A 43 3.57 1.80 18.73
C ALA A 43 2.50 1.72 19.82
N HIS A 44 1.41 1.02 19.56
CA HIS A 44 0.49 0.75 20.66
C HIS A 44 0.34 -0.72 21.05
N ALA A 45 0.93 -1.69 20.37
CA ALA A 45 0.61 -3.07 20.75
C ALA A 45 1.77 -4.07 20.71
N ALA A 46 2.66 -4.07 19.75
CA ALA A 46 3.67 -5.12 19.65
C ALA A 46 5.10 -4.59 19.75
N SER A 47 5.96 -5.34 20.43
CA SER A 47 7.39 -5.01 20.47
C SER A 47 8.00 -5.04 19.07
N PRO A 48 9.09 -4.29 18.80
CA PRO A 48 9.78 -4.31 17.51
C PRO A 48 10.16 -5.73 17.06
N ALA A 49 10.57 -6.58 17.99
CA ALA A 49 10.93 -7.97 17.70
C ALA A 49 9.73 -8.79 17.22
N VAL A 50 8.56 -8.63 17.84
CA VAL A 50 7.34 -9.32 17.42
C VAL A 50 6.90 -8.84 16.03
N ARG A 51 6.93 -7.53 15.77
CA ARG A 51 6.60 -6.98 14.46
C ARG A 51 7.54 -7.49 13.38
N ARG A 52 8.84 -7.56 13.67
CA ARG A 52 9.82 -8.12 12.74
C ARG A 52 9.54 -9.60 12.46
N ALA A 53 9.30 -10.41 13.48
CA ALA A 53 9.01 -11.82 13.31
C ALA A 53 7.75 -12.08 12.46
N ILE A 54 6.70 -11.28 12.67
CA ILE A 54 5.47 -11.37 11.85
C ILE A 54 5.73 -10.91 10.41
N HIS A 55 6.50 -9.83 10.23
CA HIS A 55 6.90 -9.36 8.90
C HIS A 55 7.67 -10.45 8.15
N ASP A 56 8.69 -11.05 8.78
CA ASP A 56 9.51 -12.10 8.18
C ASP A 56 8.66 -13.31 7.79
N GLN A 57 7.70 -13.71 8.63
CA GLN A 57 6.75 -14.77 8.31
C GLN A 57 5.92 -14.44 7.06
N HIS A 58 5.42 -13.20 6.93
CA HIS A 58 4.65 -12.78 5.75
C HIS A 58 5.52 -12.71 4.49
N VAL A 59 6.78 -12.32 4.62
CA VAL A 59 7.75 -12.33 3.52
C VAL A 59 7.97 -13.76 3.02
N ASP A 60 8.25 -14.70 3.92
CA ASP A 60 8.47 -16.10 3.57
C ASP A 60 7.25 -16.72 2.90
N GLU A 61 6.07 -16.41 3.41
CA GLU A 61 4.81 -16.85 2.82
C GLU A 61 4.60 -16.28 1.41
N ALA A 62 4.81 -14.98 1.22
CA ALA A 62 4.67 -14.32 -0.07
C ALA A 62 5.64 -14.93 -1.10
N ARG A 63 6.89 -15.17 -0.71
CA ARG A 63 7.88 -15.85 -1.55
C ARG A 63 7.45 -17.28 -1.91
N GLY A 64 6.93 -18.02 -0.94
CA GLY A 64 6.38 -19.37 -1.17
C GLY A 64 5.20 -19.40 -2.14
N LEU A 65 4.44 -18.32 -2.23
CA LEU A 65 3.34 -18.16 -3.18
C LEU A 65 3.76 -17.57 -4.54
N GLY A 66 5.06 -17.36 -4.76
CA GLY A 66 5.59 -16.82 -6.01
C GLY A 66 5.38 -15.31 -6.19
N VAL A 67 5.11 -14.57 -5.12
CA VAL A 67 5.07 -13.10 -5.16
C VAL A 67 6.46 -12.58 -5.52
N ARG A 68 6.54 -11.72 -6.51
CA ARG A 68 7.78 -11.04 -6.86
C ARG A 68 8.03 -9.89 -5.89
N GLU A 69 9.29 -9.64 -5.61
CA GLU A 69 9.71 -8.62 -4.66
C GLU A 69 10.77 -7.71 -5.31
N ARG A 70 10.63 -6.42 -5.08
CA ARG A 70 11.65 -5.42 -5.38
C ARG A 70 11.85 -4.55 -4.14
N ILE A 71 13.04 -4.64 -3.55
CA ILE A 71 13.45 -3.80 -2.42
C ILE A 71 14.44 -2.77 -2.95
N GLY A 72 14.21 -1.50 -2.67
CA GLY A 72 15.08 -0.41 -3.07
C GLY A 72 14.35 0.81 -3.60
N PRO A 73 15.09 1.78 -4.15
CA PRO A 73 14.50 3.01 -4.63
C PRO A 73 13.39 2.74 -5.66
N ALA A 74 12.28 3.42 -5.49
CA ALA A 74 11.20 3.46 -6.45
C ALA A 74 10.99 4.90 -6.91
N SER A 75 10.54 5.10 -8.13
CA SER A 75 10.27 6.41 -8.71
C SER A 75 8.80 6.56 -9.11
N LEU A 76 8.36 7.81 -9.26
CA LEU A 76 7.05 8.10 -9.82
C LEU A 76 6.90 7.52 -11.23
N GLU A 77 7.99 7.48 -12.01
CA GLU A 77 7.98 6.92 -13.35
C GLU A 77 7.80 5.38 -13.35
N ASP A 78 8.34 4.68 -12.36
CA ASP A 78 8.05 3.25 -12.15
C ASP A 78 6.55 3.00 -11.96
N LEU A 79 5.90 3.83 -11.13
CA LEU A 79 4.46 3.75 -10.90
C LEU A 79 3.68 4.08 -12.19
N ARG A 80 4.04 5.18 -12.85
CA ARG A 80 3.41 5.59 -14.12
C ARG A 80 3.51 4.48 -15.17
N GLY A 81 4.69 3.93 -15.35
CA GLY A 81 4.92 2.84 -16.30
C GLY A 81 4.14 1.57 -15.96
N ALA A 82 4.05 1.22 -14.69
CA ALA A 82 3.26 0.08 -14.24
C ALA A 82 1.76 0.27 -14.55
N LEU A 83 1.19 1.42 -14.19
CA LEU A 83 -0.22 1.73 -14.44
C LEU A 83 -0.52 1.83 -15.94
N ALA A 84 0.36 2.46 -16.73
CA ALA A 84 0.24 2.56 -18.18
C ALA A 84 0.29 1.18 -18.87
N SER A 85 1.02 0.22 -18.31
CA SER A 85 1.05 -1.17 -18.79
C SER A 85 -0.19 -1.99 -18.43
N GLY A 86 -1.17 -1.38 -17.79
CA GLY A 86 -2.43 -2.04 -17.37
C GLY A 86 -2.38 -2.74 -16.02
N LYS A 87 -1.27 -2.63 -15.28
CA LYS A 87 -1.23 -3.10 -13.89
C LYS A 87 -2.15 -2.23 -13.02
N ARG A 88 -2.53 -2.77 -11.88
CA ARG A 88 -3.22 -2.06 -10.80
C ARG A 88 -2.27 -1.95 -9.62
N ALA A 89 -2.47 -0.95 -8.78
CA ALA A 89 -1.64 -0.77 -7.60
C ALA A 89 -2.49 -0.70 -6.33
N ILE A 90 -1.97 -1.26 -5.25
CA ILE A 90 -2.45 -0.97 -3.90
C ILE A 90 -1.30 -0.22 -3.24
N MET A 91 -1.54 1.02 -2.84
CA MET A 91 -0.51 1.91 -2.33
C MET A 91 -0.78 2.25 -0.87
N LEU A 92 0.29 2.23 -0.09
CA LEU A 92 0.26 2.78 1.25
C LEU A 92 0.46 4.30 1.16
N VAL A 93 -0.48 5.04 1.68
CA VAL A 93 -0.45 6.52 1.73
C VAL A 93 -0.48 7.01 3.18
N ASP A 94 0.01 8.21 3.42
CA ASP A 94 -0.22 8.95 4.64
C ASP A 94 -1.35 9.95 4.39
N LEU A 95 -2.45 9.80 5.11
CA LEU A 95 -3.58 10.71 5.00
C LEU A 95 -3.25 12.13 5.48
N GLU A 96 -2.17 12.33 6.25
CA GLU A 96 -1.71 13.66 6.63
C GLU A 96 -1.48 14.56 5.40
N ASN A 97 -0.97 13.99 4.31
CA ASN A 97 -0.71 14.72 3.07
C ASN A 97 -1.97 14.91 2.20
N LEU A 98 -3.07 14.26 2.52
CA LEU A 98 -4.33 14.33 1.77
C LEU A 98 -5.39 15.12 2.53
N ASN A 99 -5.60 14.85 3.81
CA ASN A 99 -6.65 15.46 4.62
C ASN A 99 -6.17 16.03 5.96
N GLY A 100 -4.86 15.98 6.25
CA GLY A 100 -4.27 16.48 7.50
C GLY A 100 -4.31 15.49 8.67
N GLU A 101 -4.77 14.26 8.48
CA GLU A 101 -4.80 13.22 9.51
C GLU A 101 -3.60 12.26 9.34
N PRO A 102 -2.64 12.26 10.27
CA PRO A 102 -1.45 11.43 10.16
C PRO A 102 -1.79 9.94 10.39
N THR A 103 -2.34 9.28 9.39
CA THR A 103 -2.82 7.90 9.46
C THR A 103 -2.37 7.09 8.24
N PRO A 104 -1.73 5.92 8.46
CA PRO A 104 -1.40 5.00 7.38
C PRO A 104 -2.66 4.38 6.79
N HIS A 105 -2.77 4.46 5.48
CA HIS A 105 -3.94 3.99 4.77
C HIS A 105 -3.59 3.31 3.46
N TRP A 106 -4.32 2.25 3.10
CA TRP A 106 -4.14 1.56 1.84
C TRP A 106 -5.23 1.98 0.86
N VAL A 107 -4.82 2.53 -0.27
CA VAL A 107 -5.73 2.89 -1.37
C VAL A 107 -5.49 2.01 -2.59
N TYR A 108 -6.52 1.83 -3.40
CA TYR A 108 -6.46 1.06 -4.64
C TYR A 108 -6.42 1.99 -5.85
N VAL A 109 -5.35 1.93 -6.61
CA VAL A 109 -5.16 2.68 -7.86
C VAL A 109 -5.48 1.78 -9.02
N TRP A 110 -6.59 2.03 -9.68
CA TRP A 110 -7.09 1.16 -10.73
C TRP A 110 -6.74 1.63 -12.15
N GLY A 111 -6.23 2.84 -12.31
CA GLY A 111 -5.81 3.34 -13.62
C GLY A 111 -5.24 4.74 -13.58
N ILE A 112 -4.87 5.22 -14.75
CA ILE A 112 -4.46 6.60 -15.00
C ILE A 112 -5.20 7.17 -16.20
N VAL A 113 -5.48 8.48 -16.15
CA VAL A 113 -5.99 9.26 -17.27
C VAL A 113 -5.18 10.56 -17.33
N GLY A 114 -4.34 10.70 -18.36
CA GLY A 114 -3.36 11.78 -18.40
C GLY A 114 -2.40 11.70 -17.22
N ASP A 115 -2.32 12.77 -16.44
CA ASP A 115 -1.52 12.83 -15.20
C ASP A 115 -2.28 12.51 -13.92
N CYS A 116 -3.56 12.12 -14.04
CA CYS A 116 -4.38 11.76 -12.89
C CYS A 116 -4.42 10.25 -12.68
N ALA A 117 -4.17 9.82 -11.45
CA ALA A 117 -4.48 8.49 -10.96
C ALA A 117 -5.95 8.42 -10.59
N LEU A 118 -6.60 7.32 -10.92
CA LEU A 118 -7.95 7.00 -10.48
C LEU A 118 -7.84 6.10 -9.26
N VAL A 119 -8.19 6.67 -8.12
CA VAL A 119 -8.03 6.05 -6.81
C VAL A 119 -9.39 5.63 -6.27
N HIS A 120 -9.44 4.46 -5.68
CA HIS A 120 -10.57 4.02 -4.87
C HIS A 120 -10.10 3.88 -3.43
N ASP A 121 -10.70 4.68 -2.56
CA ASP A 121 -10.51 4.56 -1.13
C ASP A 121 -11.47 3.49 -0.58
N PRO A 122 -10.97 2.45 0.09
CA PRO A 122 -11.82 1.44 0.72
C PRO A 122 -12.45 1.91 2.03
N TRP A 123 -12.08 3.08 2.52
CA TRP A 123 -12.65 3.69 3.71
C TRP A 123 -13.76 4.67 3.31
N ASN A 124 -14.85 4.61 4.02
CA ASN A 124 -15.97 5.54 3.91
C ASN A 124 -16.26 6.11 5.29
N ASP A 125 -16.04 7.40 5.47
CA ASP A 125 -16.29 8.05 6.75
C ASP A 125 -17.72 8.58 6.83
N GLU A 126 -18.64 7.70 7.18
CA GLU A 126 -20.07 8.03 7.34
C GLU A 126 -20.29 9.11 8.41
N GLN A 127 -19.36 9.31 9.35
CA GLN A 127 -19.49 10.35 10.39
C GLN A 127 -19.36 11.75 9.81
N PHE A 128 -18.62 11.90 8.71
CA PHE A 128 -18.49 13.15 7.95
C PHE A 128 -19.44 13.22 6.76
N GLY A 129 -20.32 12.24 6.61
CA GLY A 129 -21.33 12.22 5.56
C GLY A 129 -20.79 11.74 4.21
N GLU A 130 -19.60 11.15 4.19
CA GLU A 130 -19.06 10.52 2.99
C GLU A 130 -19.96 9.38 2.50
N THR A 131 -20.05 9.26 1.19
CA THR A 131 -20.75 8.18 0.52
C THR A 131 -19.78 7.32 -0.28
N TRP A 132 -20.15 6.08 -0.54
CA TRP A 132 -19.35 5.18 -1.39
C TRP A 132 -19.13 5.73 -2.81
N VAL A 133 -19.94 6.69 -3.24
CA VAL A 133 -19.77 7.34 -4.55
C VAL A 133 -18.59 8.29 -4.52
N GLU A 134 -18.38 8.98 -3.42
CA GLU A 134 -17.29 9.95 -3.24
C GLU A 134 -15.94 9.26 -3.13
N THR A 135 -15.88 8.10 -2.48
CA THR A 135 -14.66 7.29 -2.36
C THR A 135 -14.33 6.47 -3.61
N TRP A 136 -15.25 6.47 -4.58
CA TRP A 136 -15.07 5.72 -5.83
C TRP A 136 -14.46 6.59 -6.92
N ALA A 137 -13.32 6.15 -7.48
CA ALA A 137 -12.67 6.78 -8.62
C ALA A 137 -12.27 8.26 -8.38
N GLU A 138 -11.83 8.57 -7.17
CA GLU A 138 -11.22 9.86 -6.88
C GLU A 138 -10.04 10.12 -7.82
N ALA A 139 -9.94 11.33 -8.33
CA ALA A 139 -8.87 11.74 -9.21
C ALA A 139 -7.82 12.53 -8.42
N LEU A 140 -6.67 11.91 -8.18
CA LEU A 140 -5.48 12.55 -7.65
C LEU A 140 -4.46 12.71 -8.78
N THR A 141 -3.69 13.82 -8.77
CA THR A 141 -2.53 13.83 -9.65
C THR A 141 -1.56 12.73 -9.24
N LEU A 142 -0.84 12.16 -10.19
CA LEU A 142 0.16 11.14 -9.88
C LEU A 142 1.22 11.67 -8.90
N GLU A 143 1.52 12.95 -8.95
CA GLU A 143 2.46 13.62 -8.06
C GLU A 143 1.90 13.68 -6.63
N GLN A 144 0.64 14.12 -6.45
CA GLN A 144 -0.01 14.13 -5.13
C GLN A 144 -0.08 12.73 -4.52
N LEU A 145 -0.49 11.73 -5.31
CA LEU A 145 -0.51 10.35 -4.87
C LEU A 145 0.88 9.85 -4.46
N TRP A 146 1.90 10.21 -5.24
CA TRP A 146 3.28 9.80 -4.97
C TRP A 146 3.86 10.48 -3.72
N GLU A 147 3.55 11.74 -3.50
CA GLU A 147 3.96 12.46 -2.30
C GLU A 147 3.27 11.92 -1.05
N SER A 148 1.97 11.64 -1.13
CA SER A 148 1.24 11.03 -0.01
C SER A 148 1.66 9.58 0.28
N ALA A 149 2.23 8.87 -0.69
CA ALA A 149 2.74 7.50 -0.48
C ALA A 149 4.09 7.44 0.25
N GLN A 150 4.48 8.48 0.98
CA GLN A 150 5.75 8.55 1.68
C GLN A 150 5.54 8.49 3.19
N TRP A 151 6.23 7.56 3.84
CA TRP A 151 6.19 7.31 5.29
C TRP A 151 7.49 7.69 5.95
N GLU A 152 7.41 8.29 7.14
CA GLU A 152 8.52 8.72 7.96
C GLU A 152 9.45 9.74 7.27
N GLU A 153 9.55 10.92 7.83
CA GLU A 153 10.37 12.01 7.30
C GLU A 153 11.82 11.62 7.05
N THR A 154 12.37 10.74 7.88
CA THR A 154 13.78 10.34 7.81
C THR A 154 14.03 9.19 6.85
N ALA A 155 13.11 8.24 6.72
CA ALA A 155 13.32 7.03 5.92
C ALA A 155 12.70 7.12 4.53
N ARG A 156 11.76 8.04 4.29
CA ARG A 156 10.99 8.15 3.04
C ARG A 156 10.49 6.79 2.54
N ALA A 157 9.99 6.00 3.48
CA ALA A 157 9.57 4.64 3.21
C ALA A 157 8.33 4.63 2.32
N ARG A 158 8.33 3.75 1.32
CA ARG A 158 7.19 3.53 0.43
C ARG A 158 6.84 2.06 0.34
N ALA A 159 5.57 1.77 0.17
CA ALA A 159 5.10 0.42 -0.11
C ALA A 159 4.00 0.46 -1.18
N CYS A 160 4.16 -0.38 -2.17
CA CYS A 160 3.21 -0.53 -3.26
C CYS A 160 3.11 -2.01 -3.63
N ILE A 161 1.91 -2.48 -3.93
CA ILE A 161 1.65 -3.81 -4.42
C ILE A 161 1.10 -3.67 -5.83
N LEU A 162 1.83 -4.16 -6.82
CA LEU A 162 1.38 -4.19 -8.21
C LEU A 162 0.68 -5.51 -8.49
N VAL A 163 -0.49 -5.41 -9.09
CA VAL A 163 -1.32 -6.56 -9.45
C VAL A 163 -1.44 -6.62 -10.96
N MET A 164 -1.16 -7.79 -11.51
CA MET A 164 -1.31 -8.11 -12.92
C MET A 164 -2.49 -9.05 -13.11
N ARG A 165 -3.20 -8.86 -14.20
CA ARG A 165 -4.23 -9.83 -14.64
C ARG A 165 -3.62 -10.96 -15.42
#